data_970f8f948639fb62630d2b53214fab95
#
_entry.id   970f8f948639fb62630d2b53214fab95
#
_cell.length_a   1.000
_cell.length_b   1.000
_cell.length_c   1.000
_cell.angle_alpha   90.00
_cell.angle_beta   90.00
_cell.angle_gamma   90.00
#
_symmetry.space_group_name_H-M   'P 1'
#
loop_
_entity.id
_entity.type
_entity.pdbx_description
1 polymer ?
#
loop_
_entity_poly.entity_id
_entity_poly.type
_entity_poly.pdbx_seq_one_letter_code
_entity_poly.pdbx_strand_id
1 'polypeptide(L)'
;MSTSAVARNKTLDMVYIALFAVLIAVCSWISIPTTVPFTLQTFGVFVTVGVLGGKRGSFAVFIYLLLGAIGVPVFAGFTGGMGILLGNTGGYIIGFLASALLMWLVEKLLGRKTWVLALSMVFGLIVCYAIGTAWFMIAYAQNTGSIGLATALGWCVIPFIIPDIVKIVLALVVSNRVSKLMKLNLN
;
A
#
# COMPACT_ATOMS: atom_id res chain seq x y z
N MET A 1 33.94 1.10 -15.00
CA MET A 1 32.89 0.27 -14.35
C MET A 1 32.07 -0.36 -15.44
N SER A 2 32.04 -1.68 -15.49
CA SER A 2 31.52 -2.42 -16.63
C SER A 2 29.98 -2.29 -16.76
N THR A 3 29.50 -2.14 -17.98
CA THR A 3 28.09 -2.17 -18.39
C THR A 3 27.30 -3.34 -17.80
N SER A 4 27.95 -4.46 -17.53
CA SER A 4 27.39 -5.66 -16.90
C SER A 4 26.97 -5.46 -15.43
N ALA A 5 27.67 -4.67 -14.64
CA ALA A 5 27.31 -4.40 -13.24
C ALA A 5 26.07 -3.50 -13.14
N VAL A 6 25.92 -2.52 -14.03
CA VAL A 6 24.75 -1.64 -14.10
C VAL A 6 23.51 -2.40 -14.58
N ALA A 7 23.65 -3.28 -15.55
CA ALA A 7 22.56 -4.12 -16.03
C ALA A 7 22.08 -5.11 -14.95
N ARG A 8 23.01 -5.72 -14.22
CA ARG A 8 22.69 -6.65 -13.13
C ARG A 8 21.90 -5.97 -12.01
N ASN A 9 22.23 -4.73 -11.66
CA ASN A 9 21.48 -3.98 -10.64
C ASN A 9 20.05 -3.68 -11.09
N LYS A 10 19.82 -3.29 -12.34
CA LYS A 10 18.47 -3.03 -12.89
C LYS A 10 17.60 -4.29 -12.88
N THR A 11 18.16 -5.44 -13.27
CA THR A 11 17.44 -6.72 -13.26
C THR A 11 17.04 -7.13 -11.84
N LEU A 12 17.93 -6.98 -10.86
CA LEU A 12 17.61 -7.23 -9.45
C LEU A 12 16.51 -6.32 -8.94
N ASP A 13 16.53 -5.04 -9.32
CA ASP A 13 15.48 -4.09 -8.94
C ASP A 13 14.12 -4.53 -9.47
N MET A 14 14.04 -4.96 -10.74
CA MET A 14 12.80 -5.47 -11.33
C MET A 14 12.30 -6.73 -10.62
N VAL A 15 13.20 -7.65 -10.27
CA VAL A 15 12.84 -8.87 -9.51
C VAL A 15 12.29 -8.51 -8.13
N TYR A 16 12.92 -7.59 -7.41
CA TYR A 16 12.40 -7.15 -6.11
C TYR A 16 11.05 -6.45 -6.23
N ILE A 17 10.88 -5.58 -7.21
CA ILE A 17 9.60 -4.90 -7.46
C ILE A 17 8.49 -5.91 -7.73
N ALA A 18 8.74 -6.92 -8.57
CA ALA A 18 7.78 -7.96 -8.87
C ALA A 18 7.45 -8.83 -7.64
N LEU A 19 8.48 -9.25 -6.89
CA LEU A 19 8.30 -10.05 -5.67
C LEU A 19 7.45 -9.32 -4.63
N PHE A 20 7.70 -8.04 -4.42
CA PHE A 20 6.97 -7.26 -3.45
C PHE A 20 5.57 -6.85 -3.93
N ALA A 21 5.33 -6.74 -5.24
CA ALA A 21 3.98 -6.62 -5.78
C ALA A 21 3.16 -7.90 -5.48
N VAL A 22 3.75 -9.08 -5.64
CA VAL A 22 3.14 -10.36 -5.23
C VAL A 22 2.92 -10.43 -3.72
N LEU A 23 3.86 -9.93 -2.91
CA LEU A 23 3.68 -9.86 -1.45
C LEU A 23 2.43 -9.05 -1.07
N ILE A 24 2.22 -7.89 -1.73
CA ILE A 24 1.01 -7.08 -1.51
C ILE A 24 -0.24 -7.88 -1.88
N ALA A 25 -0.24 -8.62 -2.99
CA ALA A 25 -1.36 -9.45 -3.40
C ALA A 25 -1.67 -10.55 -2.37
N VAL A 26 -0.65 -11.26 -1.88
CA VAL A 26 -0.81 -12.27 -0.82
C VAL A 26 -1.40 -11.64 0.45
N CYS A 27 -0.90 -10.47 0.85
CA CYS A 27 -1.46 -9.73 1.99
C CYS A 27 -2.91 -9.28 1.77
N SER A 28 -3.31 -9.00 0.53
CA SER A 28 -4.69 -8.64 0.20
C SER A 28 -5.66 -9.82 0.30
N TRP A 29 -5.19 -11.03 0.00
CA TRP A 29 -6.00 -12.25 0.10
C TRP A 29 -6.29 -12.65 1.55
N ILE A 30 -5.41 -12.27 2.50
CA ILE A 30 -5.68 -12.43 3.93
C ILE A 30 -6.65 -11.32 4.34
N SER A 31 -7.94 -11.62 4.19
CA SER A 31 -9.01 -10.64 4.36
C SER A 31 -10.20 -11.21 5.11
N ILE A 32 -10.84 -10.33 5.91
CA ILE A 32 -12.14 -10.58 6.53
C ILE A 32 -13.16 -9.77 5.73
N PRO A 33 -14.18 -10.42 5.14
CA PRO A 33 -15.19 -9.73 4.34
C PRO A 33 -16.09 -8.88 5.24
N THR A 34 -16.04 -7.57 5.04
CA THR A 34 -16.89 -6.56 5.67
C THR A 34 -17.24 -5.51 4.61
N THR A 35 -18.04 -4.49 4.95
CA THR A 35 -18.41 -3.41 4.02
C THR A 35 -17.18 -2.77 3.35
N VAL A 36 -16.12 -2.54 4.12
CA VAL A 36 -14.76 -2.30 3.63
C VAL A 36 -13.91 -3.47 4.11
N PRO A 37 -13.40 -4.35 3.23
CA PRO A 37 -12.69 -5.55 3.63
C PRO A 37 -11.52 -5.25 4.58
N PHE A 38 -11.46 -5.96 5.68
CA PHE A 38 -10.34 -5.90 6.59
C PHE A 38 -9.23 -6.81 6.06
N THR A 39 -8.14 -6.23 5.58
CA THR A 39 -7.05 -6.97 4.92
C THR A 39 -5.69 -6.72 5.59
N LEU A 40 -4.70 -7.59 5.31
CA LEU A 40 -3.30 -7.28 5.59
C LEU A 40 -2.62 -6.43 4.51
N GLN A 41 -3.36 -5.90 3.56
CA GLN A 41 -2.85 -5.14 2.41
C GLN A 41 -2.06 -3.90 2.86
N THR A 42 -2.56 -3.13 3.83
CA THR A 42 -1.86 -1.97 4.42
C THR A 42 -0.48 -2.35 4.94
N PHE A 43 -0.37 -3.48 5.65
CA PHE A 43 0.91 -4.03 6.11
C PHE A 43 1.83 -4.36 4.94
N GLY A 44 1.31 -5.05 3.91
CA GLY A 44 2.07 -5.40 2.71
C GLY A 44 2.64 -4.17 2.00
N VAL A 45 1.85 -3.11 1.83
CA VAL A 45 2.28 -1.83 1.24
C VAL A 45 3.39 -1.18 2.08
N PHE A 46 3.21 -1.09 3.40
CA PHE A 46 4.19 -0.47 4.28
C PHE A 46 5.51 -1.24 4.35
N VAL A 47 5.46 -2.57 4.43
CA VAL A 47 6.67 -3.41 4.34
C VAL A 47 7.36 -3.22 2.99
N THR A 48 6.61 -3.18 1.90
CA THR A 48 7.15 -2.99 0.54
C THR A 48 7.94 -1.68 0.45
N VAL A 49 7.34 -0.57 0.85
CA VAL A 49 8.01 0.74 0.82
C VAL A 49 9.15 0.79 1.84
N GLY A 50 8.95 0.24 3.04
CA GLY A 50 9.96 0.23 4.11
C GLY A 50 11.20 -0.60 3.75
N VAL A 51 11.06 -1.72 3.06
CA VAL A 51 12.19 -2.58 2.64
C VAL A 51 12.86 -2.05 1.39
N LEU A 52 12.10 -1.81 0.31
CA LEU A 52 12.63 -1.43 -0.99
C LEU A 52 13.03 0.05 -1.07
N GLY A 53 12.57 0.89 -0.15
CA GLY A 53 12.65 2.34 -0.22
C GLY A 53 11.52 2.93 -1.05
N GLY A 54 11.33 4.23 -0.91
CA GLY A 54 10.18 4.93 -1.46
C GLY A 54 10.01 4.76 -2.97
N LYS A 55 11.08 4.93 -3.74
CA LYS A 55 11.02 4.84 -5.21
C LYS A 55 10.60 3.45 -5.68
N ARG A 56 11.34 2.40 -5.32
CA ARG A 56 11.08 1.02 -5.75
C ARG A 56 9.77 0.49 -5.15
N GLY A 57 9.49 0.85 -3.89
CA GLY A 57 8.24 0.49 -3.21
C GLY A 57 7.02 1.08 -3.92
N SER A 58 7.06 2.34 -4.32
CA SER A 58 5.97 2.96 -5.09
C SER A 58 5.77 2.29 -6.45
N PHE A 59 6.85 1.88 -7.12
CA PHE A 59 6.74 1.10 -8.36
C PHE A 59 6.11 -0.28 -8.12
N ALA A 60 6.44 -0.96 -7.02
CA ALA A 60 5.81 -2.25 -6.69
C ALA A 60 4.30 -2.10 -6.44
N VAL A 61 3.90 -1.06 -5.69
CA VAL A 61 2.47 -0.75 -5.46
C VAL A 61 1.78 -0.41 -6.78
N PHE A 62 2.42 0.37 -7.65
CA PHE A 62 1.87 0.72 -8.96
C PHE A 62 1.66 -0.53 -9.84
N ILE A 63 2.65 -1.44 -9.91
CA ILE A 63 2.52 -2.70 -10.65
C ILE A 63 1.42 -3.58 -10.07
N TYR A 64 1.31 -3.68 -8.75
CA TYR A 64 0.23 -4.38 -8.09
C TYR A 64 -1.15 -3.84 -8.53
N LEU A 65 -1.32 -2.51 -8.56
CA LEU A 65 -2.54 -1.85 -9.04
C LEU A 65 -2.83 -2.13 -10.51
N LEU A 66 -1.81 -2.08 -11.38
CA LEU A 66 -1.96 -2.38 -12.80
C LEU A 66 -2.41 -3.82 -13.02
N LEU A 67 -1.80 -4.79 -12.33
CA LEU A 67 -2.22 -6.19 -12.40
C LEU A 67 -3.68 -6.35 -11.99
N GLY A 68 -4.09 -5.72 -10.89
CA GLY A 68 -5.48 -5.74 -10.48
C GLY A 68 -6.41 -5.07 -11.49
N ALA A 69 -6.03 -3.93 -12.07
CA ALA A 69 -6.82 -3.20 -13.05
C ALA A 69 -7.10 -4.01 -14.32
N ILE A 70 -6.11 -4.74 -14.83
CA ILE A 70 -6.26 -5.61 -16.02
C ILE A 70 -7.00 -6.93 -15.73
N GLY A 71 -7.43 -7.16 -14.47
CA GLY A 71 -8.26 -8.31 -14.12
C GLY A 71 -7.54 -9.47 -13.43
N VAL A 72 -6.23 -9.35 -13.15
CA VAL A 72 -5.54 -10.36 -12.32
C VAL A 72 -6.15 -10.33 -10.90
N PRO A 73 -6.49 -11.49 -10.29
CA PRO A 73 -7.20 -11.57 -9.01
C PRO A 73 -6.27 -11.27 -7.81
N VAL A 74 -5.68 -10.08 -7.78
CA VAL A 74 -4.71 -9.64 -6.76
C VAL A 74 -5.35 -8.82 -5.64
N PHE A 75 -6.61 -8.44 -5.75
CA PHE A 75 -7.32 -7.69 -4.72
C PHE A 75 -7.98 -8.61 -3.68
N ALA A 76 -8.53 -8.01 -2.61
CA ALA A 76 -9.19 -8.74 -1.53
C ALA A 76 -10.27 -9.70 -2.06
N GLY A 77 -10.35 -10.90 -1.47
CA GLY A 77 -11.29 -11.92 -1.91
C GLY A 77 -10.97 -12.52 -3.29
N PHE A 78 -9.70 -12.50 -3.71
CA PHE A 78 -9.26 -12.99 -5.03
C PHE A 78 -9.97 -12.30 -6.20
N THR A 79 -10.24 -11.01 -6.06
CA THR A 79 -10.91 -10.19 -7.08
C THR A 79 -9.92 -9.37 -7.89
N GLY A 80 -10.39 -8.83 -9.02
CA GLY A 80 -9.64 -7.94 -9.90
C GLY A 80 -10.56 -7.25 -10.90
N GLY A 81 -9.99 -6.41 -11.73
CA GLY A 81 -10.68 -5.66 -12.77
C GLY A 81 -11.03 -4.23 -12.37
N MET A 82 -11.29 -3.42 -13.40
CA MET A 82 -11.66 -2.00 -13.22
C MET A 82 -12.92 -1.81 -12.38
N GLY A 83 -13.85 -2.77 -12.39
CA GLY A 83 -15.07 -2.71 -11.57
C GLY A 83 -14.79 -2.64 -10.06
N ILE A 84 -13.72 -3.27 -9.58
CA ILE A 84 -13.31 -3.19 -8.18
C ILE A 84 -12.72 -1.80 -7.87
N LEU A 85 -11.90 -1.27 -8.78
CA LEU A 85 -11.30 0.07 -8.63
C LEU A 85 -12.33 1.20 -8.72
N LEU A 86 -13.40 1.01 -9.47
CA LEU A 86 -14.52 1.95 -9.56
C LEU A 86 -15.60 1.70 -8.50
N GLY A 87 -15.53 0.59 -7.79
CA GLY A 87 -16.44 0.24 -6.71
C GLY A 87 -16.17 1.01 -5.41
N ASN A 88 -16.94 0.70 -4.37
CA ASN A 88 -16.93 1.42 -3.09
C ASN A 88 -15.55 1.46 -2.42
N THR A 89 -14.74 0.42 -2.58
CA THR A 89 -13.42 0.29 -1.94
C THR A 89 -12.26 0.73 -2.81
N GLY A 90 -12.51 1.10 -4.07
CA GLY A 90 -11.47 1.46 -5.03
C GLY A 90 -10.60 2.63 -4.58
N GLY A 91 -11.18 3.61 -3.88
CA GLY A 91 -10.44 4.74 -3.33
C GLY A 91 -9.36 4.33 -2.32
N TYR A 92 -9.57 3.27 -1.53
CA TYR A 92 -8.54 2.74 -0.63
C TYR A 92 -7.41 2.09 -1.40
N ILE A 93 -7.75 1.35 -2.47
CA ILE A 93 -6.75 0.69 -3.32
C ILE A 93 -5.88 1.74 -4.02
N ILE A 94 -6.48 2.80 -4.57
CA ILE A 94 -5.77 3.96 -5.14
C ILE A 94 -5.01 4.72 -4.03
N GLY A 95 -5.59 4.84 -2.85
CA GLY A 95 -5.00 5.44 -1.66
C GLY A 95 -3.67 4.79 -1.24
N PHE A 96 -3.47 3.49 -1.48
CA PHE A 96 -2.19 2.83 -1.23
C PHE A 96 -1.07 3.38 -2.12
N LEU A 97 -1.36 3.72 -3.37
CA LEU A 97 -0.36 4.36 -4.23
C LEU A 97 -0.05 5.79 -3.74
N ALA A 98 -1.06 6.55 -3.36
CA ALA A 98 -0.86 7.89 -2.79
C ALA A 98 -0.04 7.82 -1.49
N SER A 99 -0.31 6.84 -0.61
CA SER A 99 0.49 6.56 0.57
C SER A 99 1.95 6.26 0.23
N ALA A 100 2.19 5.37 -0.72
CA ALA A 100 3.54 4.99 -1.14
C ALA A 100 4.31 6.18 -1.72
N LEU A 101 3.66 7.00 -2.53
CA LEU A 101 4.25 8.23 -3.10
C LEU A 101 4.56 9.27 -2.01
N LEU A 102 3.67 9.44 -1.03
CA LEU A 102 3.92 10.31 0.11
C LEU A 102 5.11 9.81 0.94
N MET A 103 5.16 8.51 1.23
CA MET A 103 6.30 7.91 1.94
C MET A 103 7.61 8.11 1.17
N TRP A 104 7.57 7.99 -0.16
CA TRP A 104 8.73 8.30 -1.00
C TRP A 104 9.14 9.77 -0.91
N LEU A 105 8.19 10.70 -0.96
CA LEU A 105 8.46 12.13 -0.81
C LEU A 105 9.10 12.44 0.55
N VAL A 106 8.55 11.88 1.63
CA VAL A 106 9.08 12.05 3.01
C VAL A 106 10.48 11.47 3.12
N GLU A 107 10.73 10.28 2.57
CA GLU A 107 12.07 9.67 2.53
C GLU A 107 13.07 10.54 1.77
N LYS A 108 12.66 11.12 0.63
CA LYS A 108 13.51 12.01 -0.19
C LYS A 108 13.87 13.30 0.55
N LEU A 109 12.97 13.86 1.36
CA LEU A 109 13.16 15.12 2.06
C LEU A 109 13.91 14.97 3.39
N LEU A 110 13.59 13.93 4.17
CA LEU A 110 14.06 13.74 5.54
C LEU A 110 15.07 12.59 5.70
N GLY A 111 15.35 11.87 4.61
CA GLY A 111 16.24 10.71 4.61
C GLY A 111 15.59 9.45 5.18
N ARG A 112 16.39 8.37 5.18
CA ARG A 112 15.93 7.02 5.53
C ARG A 112 16.30 6.64 6.97
N LYS A 113 15.66 7.27 7.93
CA LYS A 113 15.79 6.94 9.36
C LYS A 113 14.55 6.20 9.84
N THR A 114 14.68 5.32 10.84
CA THR A 114 13.55 4.52 11.36
C THR A 114 12.37 5.38 11.83
N TRP A 115 12.63 6.51 12.49
CA TRP A 115 11.57 7.41 12.94
C TRP A 115 10.89 8.14 11.76
N VAL A 116 11.66 8.49 10.69
CA VAL A 116 11.10 9.07 9.46
C VAL A 116 10.18 8.06 8.78
N LEU A 117 10.61 6.81 8.71
CA LEU A 117 9.78 5.72 8.16
C LEU A 117 8.50 5.54 8.97
N ALA A 118 8.58 5.56 10.32
CA ALA A 118 7.41 5.48 11.19
C ALA A 118 6.41 6.61 10.92
N LEU A 119 6.89 7.85 10.91
CA LEU A 119 6.05 9.02 10.61
C LEU A 119 5.46 8.94 9.20
N SER A 120 6.24 8.54 8.20
CA SER A 120 5.75 8.42 6.83
C SER A 120 4.65 7.37 6.68
N MET A 121 4.72 6.25 7.41
CA MET A 121 3.66 5.24 7.45
C MET A 121 2.36 5.80 8.07
N VAL A 122 2.47 6.56 9.18
CA VAL A 122 1.31 7.19 9.82
C VAL A 122 0.66 8.21 8.89
N PHE A 123 1.43 9.10 8.27
CA PHE A 123 0.91 10.07 7.31
C PHE A 123 0.35 9.37 6.06
N GLY A 124 1.01 8.31 5.58
CA GLY A 124 0.53 7.48 4.48
C GLY A 124 -0.83 6.84 4.79
N LEU A 125 -1.01 6.34 6.02
CA LEU A 125 -2.30 5.79 6.46
C LEU A 125 -3.39 6.85 6.49
N ILE A 126 -3.10 8.05 7.00
CA ILE A 126 -4.06 9.18 7.05
C ILE A 126 -4.49 9.55 5.62
N VAL A 127 -3.54 9.66 4.68
CA VAL A 127 -3.85 9.96 3.27
C VAL A 127 -4.70 8.85 2.64
N CYS A 128 -4.38 7.58 2.91
CA CYS A 128 -5.17 6.45 2.44
C CYS A 128 -6.61 6.51 2.97
N TYR A 129 -6.81 6.79 4.25
CA TYR A 129 -8.12 6.95 4.84
C TYR A 129 -8.89 8.13 4.25
N ALA A 130 -8.23 9.28 4.05
CA ALA A 130 -8.87 10.46 3.48
C ALA A 130 -9.37 10.19 2.06
N ILE A 131 -8.51 9.67 1.18
CA ILE A 131 -8.87 9.34 -0.20
C ILE A 131 -9.91 8.23 -0.24
N GLY A 132 -9.71 7.15 0.54
CA GLY A 132 -10.60 6.01 0.58
C GLY A 132 -11.99 6.36 1.06
N THR A 133 -12.11 7.13 2.14
CA THR A 133 -13.41 7.52 2.70
C THR A 133 -14.13 8.52 1.79
N ALA A 134 -13.41 9.50 1.22
CA ALA A 134 -14.01 10.44 0.26
C ALA A 134 -14.56 9.68 -0.97
N TRP A 135 -13.78 8.77 -1.53
CA TRP A 135 -14.21 7.91 -2.62
C TRP A 135 -15.40 7.04 -2.24
N PHE A 136 -15.34 6.40 -1.07
CA PHE A 136 -16.41 5.53 -0.57
C PHE A 136 -17.73 6.29 -0.49
N MET A 137 -17.73 7.52 0.05
CA MET A 137 -18.94 8.34 0.14
C MET A 137 -19.52 8.67 -1.24
N ILE A 138 -18.68 8.97 -2.23
CA ILE A 138 -19.10 9.27 -3.60
C ILE A 138 -19.68 8.01 -4.28
N ALA A 139 -18.93 6.91 -4.25
CA ALA A 139 -19.35 5.67 -4.90
C ALA A 139 -20.58 5.05 -4.24
N TYR A 140 -20.69 5.13 -2.92
CA TYR A 140 -21.85 4.65 -2.17
C TYR A 140 -23.10 5.48 -2.47
N ALA A 141 -22.94 6.81 -2.57
CA ALA A 141 -24.06 7.70 -2.88
C ALA A 141 -24.65 7.43 -4.28
N GLN A 142 -23.85 7.02 -5.24
CA GLN A 142 -24.30 6.67 -6.59
C GLN A 142 -25.14 5.38 -6.63
N ASN A 143 -24.90 4.43 -5.73
CA ASN A 143 -25.49 3.09 -5.79
C ASN A 143 -26.61 2.89 -4.75
N THR A 144 -26.55 3.57 -3.60
CA THR A 144 -27.40 3.19 -2.45
C THR A 144 -28.06 4.42 -1.80
N GLY A 145 -27.50 5.63 -2.02
CA GLY A 145 -27.96 6.86 -1.41
C GLY A 145 -26.87 7.53 -0.56
N SER A 146 -27.03 8.84 -0.29
CA SER A 146 -26.03 9.63 0.44
C SER A 146 -25.90 9.20 1.89
N ILE A 147 -24.65 9.11 2.37
CA ILE A 147 -24.34 8.85 3.78
C ILE A 147 -23.62 10.03 4.40
N GLY A 148 -23.86 10.28 5.70
CA GLY A 148 -23.15 11.30 6.45
C GLY A 148 -21.68 10.90 6.71
N LEU A 149 -20.80 11.91 6.84
CA LEU A 149 -19.38 11.71 7.11
C LEU A 149 -19.15 10.88 8.39
N ALA A 150 -19.91 11.11 9.47
CA ALA A 150 -19.80 10.37 10.71
C ALA A 150 -20.05 8.86 10.52
N THR A 151 -21.07 8.51 9.71
CA THR A 151 -21.39 7.12 9.38
C THR A 151 -20.28 6.49 8.54
N ALA A 152 -19.79 7.22 7.53
CA ALA A 152 -18.69 6.75 6.69
C ALA A 152 -17.41 6.50 7.52
N LEU A 153 -17.03 7.41 8.41
CA LEU A 153 -15.90 7.23 9.32
C LEU A 153 -16.11 6.04 10.27
N GLY A 154 -17.33 5.83 10.77
CA GLY A 154 -17.69 4.72 11.63
C GLY A 154 -17.51 3.35 10.96
N TRP A 155 -17.76 3.27 9.65
CA TRP A 155 -17.62 2.02 8.89
C TRP A 155 -16.23 1.81 8.30
N CYS A 156 -15.58 2.88 7.88
CA CYS A 156 -14.40 2.82 7.01
C CYS A 156 -13.09 3.15 7.73
N VAL A 157 -13.12 3.80 8.90
CA VAL A 157 -11.91 4.27 9.58
C VAL A 157 -11.84 3.75 11.01
N ILE A 158 -12.85 4.01 11.84
CA ILE A 158 -12.81 3.71 13.28
C ILE A 158 -12.44 2.26 13.58
N PRO A 159 -13.03 1.23 12.93
CA PRO A 159 -12.70 -0.17 13.20
C PRO A 159 -11.27 -0.55 12.82
N PHE A 160 -10.66 0.21 11.91
CA PHE A 160 -9.35 -0.09 11.33
C PHE A 160 -8.20 0.56 12.11
N ILE A 161 -8.43 1.60 12.92
CA ILE A 161 -7.37 2.37 13.59
C ILE A 161 -6.46 1.45 14.42
N ILE A 162 -7.04 0.66 15.33
CA ILE A 162 -6.24 -0.20 16.23
C ILE A 162 -5.46 -1.26 15.43
N PRO A 163 -6.09 -2.05 14.54
CA PRO A 163 -5.38 -3.00 13.72
C PRO A 163 -4.31 -2.38 12.83
N ASP A 164 -4.55 -1.21 12.26
CA ASP A 164 -3.58 -0.57 11.37
C ASP A 164 -2.39 0.00 12.13
N ILE A 165 -2.57 0.46 13.38
CA ILE A 165 -1.44 0.79 14.27
C ILE A 165 -0.57 -0.46 14.50
N VAL A 166 -1.15 -1.61 14.79
CA VAL A 166 -0.41 -2.88 14.94
C VAL A 166 0.33 -3.24 13.66
N LYS A 167 -0.31 -3.09 12.49
CA LYS A 167 0.33 -3.33 11.18
C LYS A 167 1.51 -2.39 10.94
N ILE A 168 1.42 -1.11 11.31
CA ILE A 168 2.54 -0.15 11.22
C ILE A 168 3.72 -0.62 12.08
N VAL A 169 3.47 -0.99 13.34
CA VAL A 169 4.53 -1.46 14.24
C VAL A 169 5.21 -2.71 13.66
N LEU A 170 4.43 -3.69 13.23
CA LEU A 170 4.95 -4.90 12.59
C LEU A 170 5.72 -4.59 11.31
N ALA A 171 5.20 -3.71 10.47
CA ALA A 171 5.86 -3.29 9.23
C ALA A 171 7.21 -2.61 9.50
N LEU A 172 7.30 -1.77 10.53
CA LEU A 172 8.55 -1.16 10.96
C LEU A 172 9.59 -2.19 11.41
N VAL A 173 9.17 -3.16 12.24
CA VAL A 173 10.07 -4.22 12.72
C VAL A 173 10.58 -5.05 11.56
N VAL A 174 9.69 -5.52 10.69
CA VAL A 174 10.03 -6.33 9.51
C VAL A 174 10.93 -5.53 8.56
N SER A 175 10.55 -4.28 8.23
CA SER A 175 11.33 -3.44 7.31
C SER A 175 12.75 -3.22 7.81
N ASN A 176 12.93 -2.91 9.11
CA ASN A 176 14.25 -2.69 9.69
C ASN A 176 15.12 -3.95 9.71
N ARG A 177 14.51 -5.13 9.90
CA ARG A 177 15.23 -6.40 9.89
C ARG A 177 15.60 -6.83 8.47
N VAL A 178 14.61 -6.84 7.58
CA VAL A 178 14.78 -7.32 6.20
C VAL A 178 15.73 -6.43 5.41
N SER A 179 15.61 -5.10 5.51
CA SER A 179 16.50 -4.18 4.78
C SER A 179 17.96 -4.33 5.19
N LYS A 180 18.25 -4.67 6.46
CA LYS A 180 19.61 -4.97 6.92
C LYS A 180 20.15 -6.25 6.32
N LEU A 181 19.32 -7.30 6.22
CA LEU A 181 19.71 -8.61 5.67
C LEU A 181 19.93 -8.55 4.16
N MET A 182 19.10 -7.85 3.45
CA MET A 182 19.17 -7.76 1.98
C MET A 182 20.34 -6.91 1.48
N LYS A 183 21.09 -6.20 2.34
CA LYS A 183 22.20 -5.30 1.96
C LYS A 183 21.84 -4.46 0.72
N LEU A 184 20.60 -3.99 0.68
CA LEU A 184 20.13 -3.18 -0.43
C LEU A 184 20.93 -1.86 -0.44
N ASN A 185 21.87 -1.71 -1.37
CA ASN A 185 22.49 -0.44 -1.69
C ASN A 185 21.41 0.45 -2.30
N LEU A 186 20.77 1.19 -1.42
CA LEU A 186 19.58 2.01 -1.75
C LEU A 186 20.00 3.48 -2.01
N ASN A 187 21.21 3.67 -2.57
CA ASN A 187 21.69 4.96 -3.06
C ASN A 187 21.13 5.25 -4.45
#